data_e97b0a27cb508a1db3c38f2d09a1aa2e
#
_entry.id   e97b0a27cb508a1db3c38f2d09a1aa2e
#
_cell.length_a   1.000
_cell.length_b   1.000
_cell.length_c   1.000
_cell.angle_alpha   90.00
_cell.angle_beta   90.00
_cell.angle_gamma   90.00
#
_symmetry.space_group_name_H-M   'P 1'
#
loop_
_entity.id
_entity.type
_entity.pdbx_description
1 polymer ?
#
loop_
_entity_poly.entity_id
_entity_poly.type
_entity_poly.pdbx_seq_one_letter_code
_entity_poly.pdbx_strand_id
1 'polypeptide(L)'
;MPIKRCTLDGRSIHSLDDLYDRLASRLALPGHFGRNLDALRDVLSTDVEGPFEIVWKHARDSKRSMGKDYDRAVKLLREQEKERDDFKLTIEQQ
;
A
#
# COMPACT_ATOMS: atom_id res chain seq x y z
N MET A 1 -16.57 8.00 12.72
CA MET A 1 -15.98 6.65 12.55
C MET A 1 -14.48 6.77 12.46
N PRO A 2 -13.75 5.96 13.21
CA PRO A 2 -12.29 6.02 13.11
C PRO A 2 -11.83 5.53 11.74
N ILE A 3 -10.82 6.20 11.20
CA ILE A 3 -10.20 5.81 9.95
C ILE A 3 -9.21 4.66 10.25
N LYS A 4 -9.31 3.56 9.49
CA LYS A 4 -8.33 2.49 9.58
C LYS A 4 -7.02 2.99 9.00
N ARG A 5 -5.96 2.98 9.78
CA ARG A 5 -4.65 3.46 9.34
C ARG A 5 -3.68 2.29 9.22
N CYS A 6 -3.06 2.17 8.06
CA CYS A 6 -2.03 1.19 7.78
C CYS A 6 -0.69 1.93 7.70
N THR A 7 0.15 1.80 8.72
CA THR A 7 1.45 2.44 8.73
C THR A 7 2.50 1.45 8.25
N LEU A 8 3.22 1.84 7.20
CA LEU A 8 4.30 1.05 6.61
C LEU A 8 5.63 1.66 7.00
N ASP A 9 6.56 0.81 7.46
CA ASP A 9 7.92 1.26 7.76
C ASP A 9 8.83 0.89 6.60
N GLY A 10 9.20 1.91 5.81
CA GLY A 10 10.01 1.70 4.61
C GLY A 10 11.38 1.11 4.88
N ARG A 11 11.86 1.19 6.12
CA ARG A 11 13.14 0.60 6.48
C ARG A 11 13.10 -0.93 6.43
N SER A 12 11.92 -1.51 6.53
CA SER A 12 11.74 -2.96 6.48
C SER A 12 11.01 -3.43 5.22
N ILE A 13 10.77 -2.53 4.26
CA ILE A 13 10.10 -2.88 3.00
C ILE A 13 11.10 -2.67 1.88
N HIS A 14 11.69 -3.78 1.41
CA HIS A 14 12.77 -3.79 0.42
C HIS A 14 12.34 -4.38 -0.92
N SER A 15 11.12 -4.88 -1.02
CA SER A 15 10.61 -5.55 -2.21
C SER A 15 9.10 -5.46 -2.26
N LEU A 16 8.52 -5.80 -3.42
CA LEU A 16 7.06 -5.91 -3.52
C LEU A 16 6.52 -6.98 -2.58
N ASP A 17 7.23 -8.09 -2.39
CA ASP A 17 6.80 -9.12 -1.45
C ASP A 17 6.66 -8.58 -0.04
N ASP A 18 7.64 -7.79 0.41
CA ASP A 18 7.56 -7.17 1.73
C ASP A 18 6.34 -6.26 1.82
N LEU A 19 6.09 -5.49 0.77
CA LEU A 19 4.94 -4.59 0.72
C LEU A 19 3.63 -5.39 0.81
N TYR A 20 3.52 -6.47 0.03
CA TYR A 20 2.31 -7.31 0.05
C TYR A 20 2.08 -7.91 1.42
N ASP A 21 3.14 -8.37 2.08
CA ASP A 21 3.04 -8.94 3.43
C ASP A 21 2.47 -7.91 4.41
N ARG A 22 2.98 -6.68 4.36
CA ARG A 22 2.52 -5.64 5.28
C ARG A 22 1.09 -5.23 5.00
N LEU A 23 0.75 -5.03 3.73
CA LEU A 23 -0.61 -4.65 3.36
C LEU A 23 -1.61 -5.75 3.68
N ALA A 24 -1.25 -7.01 3.38
CA ALA A 24 -2.15 -8.13 3.66
C ALA A 24 -2.44 -8.24 5.16
N SER A 25 -1.42 -8.05 5.99
CA SER A 25 -1.57 -8.13 7.42
C SER A 25 -2.35 -6.93 7.98
N ARG A 26 -1.99 -5.72 7.57
CA ARG A 26 -2.56 -4.49 8.14
C ARG A 26 -3.97 -4.20 7.66
N LEU A 27 -4.27 -4.52 6.40
CA LEU A 27 -5.59 -4.28 5.82
C LEU A 27 -6.46 -5.52 5.79
N ALA A 28 -5.98 -6.62 6.34
CA ALA A 28 -6.70 -7.91 6.37
C ALA A 28 -7.16 -8.31 4.96
N LEU A 29 -6.21 -8.34 4.01
CA LEU A 29 -6.53 -8.69 2.64
C LEU A 29 -7.02 -10.15 2.58
N PRO A 30 -7.89 -10.47 1.60
CA PRO A 30 -8.44 -11.84 1.52
C PRO A 30 -7.34 -12.86 1.25
N GLY A 31 -7.55 -14.09 1.69
CA GLY A 31 -6.58 -15.17 1.53
C GLY A 31 -6.26 -15.51 0.09
N HIS A 32 -7.16 -15.14 -0.85
CA HIS A 32 -6.93 -15.37 -2.28
C HIS A 32 -6.16 -14.25 -2.97
N PHE A 33 -5.63 -13.29 -2.21
CA PHE A 33 -4.84 -12.21 -2.77
C PHE A 33 -3.67 -12.78 -3.58
N GLY A 34 -3.59 -12.43 -4.87
CA GLY A 34 -2.65 -13.04 -5.81
C GLY A 34 -1.21 -12.52 -5.73
N ARG A 35 -0.91 -11.60 -4.82
CA ARG A 35 0.44 -11.08 -4.54
C ARG A 35 1.14 -10.56 -5.80
N ASN A 36 0.43 -9.72 -6.54
CA ASN A 36 0.99 -8.95 -7.65
C ASN A 36 0.25 -7.61 -7.71
N LEU A 37 0.76 -6.69 -8.55
CA LEU A 37 0.20 -5.33 -8.60
C LEU A 37 -1.23 -5.32 -9.12
N ASP A 38 -1.56 -6.17 -10.11
CA ASP A 38 -2.94 -6.23 -10.62
C ASP A 38 -3.89 -6.74 -9.53
N ALA A 39 -3.48 -7.78 -8.81
CA ALA A 39 -4.28 -8.30 -7.71
C ALA A 39 -4.43 -7.26 -6.60
N LEU A 40 -3.38 -6.50 -6.33
CA LEU A 40 -3.44 -5.44 -5.33
C LEU A 40 -4.44 -4.37 -5.74
N ARG A 41 -4.43 -3.99 -7.00
CA ARG A 41 -5.41 -3.02 -7.52
C ARG A 41 -6.83 -3.52 -7.31
N ASP A 42 -7.08 -4.79 -7.62
CA ASP A 42 -8.42 -5.36 -7.49
C ASP A 42 -8.88 -5.37 -6.03
N VAL A 43 -8.05 -5.85 -5.09
CA VAL A 43 -8.50 -5.94 -3.70
C VAL A 43 -8.67 -4.56 -3.08
N LEU A 44 -7.83 -3.59 -3.45
CA LEU A 44 -7.99 -2.22 -2.94
C LEU A 44 -9.24 -1.56 -3.50
N SER A 45 -9.65 -1.95 -4.71
CA SER A 45 -10.85 -1.38 -5.34
C SER A 45 -12.14 -1.97 -4.78
N THR A 46 -12.13 -3.25 -4.39
CA THR A 46 -13.37 -3.96 -4.10
C THR A 46 -13.45 -4.58 -2.70
N ASP A 47 -12.33 -5.01 -2.14
CA ASP A 47 -12.36 -5.84 -0.93
C ASP A 47 -11.98 -5.12 0.36
N VAL A 48 -11.33 -3.96 0.27
CA VAL A 48 -10.94 -3.21 1.45
C VAL A 48 -11.99 -2.14 1.75
N GLU A 49 -12.62 -2.27 2.92
CA GLU A 49 -13.62 -1.30 3.32
C GLU A 49 -12.94 -0.02 3.80
N GLY A 50 -13.50 1.12 3.39
CA GLY A 50 -13.05 2.41 3.87
C GLY A 50 -13.89 2.89 5.03
N PRO A 51 -13.56 4.05 5.57
CA PRO A 51 -12.38 4.83 5.16
C PRO A 51 -11.08 4.25 5.68
N PHE A 52 -10.02 4.35 4.89
CA PHE A 52 -8.71 3.88 5.32
C PHE A 52 -7.61 4.79 4.78
N GLU A 53 -6.45 4.73 5.44
CA GLU A 53 -5.28 5.51 5.07
C GLU A 53 -4.06 4.62 5.10
N ILE A 54 -3.19 4.76 4.09
CA ILE A 54 -1.87 4.13 4.10
C ILE A 54 -0.85 5.24 4.34
N VAL A 55 -0.03 5.10 5.38
CA VAL A 55 1.05 6.03 5.68
C VAL A 55 2.36 5.27 5.48
N TRP A 56 3.12 5.64 4.46
CA TRP A 56 4.40 4.98 4.14
C TRP A 56 5.52 5.86 4.66
N LYS A 57 6.04 5.50 5.83
CA LYS A 57 7.15 6.23 6.47
C LYS A 57 8.47 5.67 5.99
N HIS A 58 9.50 6.52 6.03
CA HIS A 58 10.84 6.13 5.58
C HIS A 58 10.80 5.58 4.15
N ALA A 59 9.98 6.21 3.30
CA ALA A 59 9.78 5.75 1.94
C ALA A 59 11.06 5.84 1.11
N ARG A 60 11.97 6.74 1.47
CA ARG A 60 13.26 6.85 0.78
C ARG A 60 14.03 5.53 0.85
N ASP A 61 13.99 4.86 2.01
CA ASP A 61 14.69 3.58 2.18
C ASP A 61 14.08 2.51 1.29
N SER A 62 12.74 2.47 1.19
CA SER A 62 12.06 1.54 0.29
C SER A 62 12.41 1.83 -1.16
N LYS A 63 12.40 3.10 -1.55
CA LYS A 63 12.73 3.48 -2.94
C LYS A 63 14.14 3.04 -3.30
N ARG A 64 15.09 3.21 -2.38
CA ARG A 64 16.48 2.82 -2.61
C ARG A 64 16.60 1.32 -2.85
N SER A 65 15.86 0.53 -2.08
CA SER A 65 15.91 -0.92 -2.15
C SER A 65 15.09 -1.49 -3.32
N MET A 66 13.91 -0.91 -3.55
CA MET A 66 12.96 -1.44 -4.53
C MET A 66 13.16 -0.90 -5.94
N GLY A 67 13.74 0.29 -6.08
CA GLY A 67 13.94 0.88 -7.40
C GLY A 67 12.63 1.14 -8.11
N LYS A 68 12.53 0.65 -9.35
CA LYS A 68 11.34 0.87 -10.18
C LYS A 68 10.07 0.25 -9.59
N ASP A 69 10.20 -0.79 -8.79
CA ASP A 69 9.04 -1.41 -8.16
C ASP A 69 8.40 -0.47 -7.16
N TYR A 70 9.19 0.37 -6.48
CA TYR A 70 8.65 1.41 -5.63
C TYR A 70 7.77 2.37 -6.43
N ASP A 71 8.28 2.82 -7.58
CA ASP A 71 7.53 3.77 -8.43
C ASP A 71 6.22 3.14 -8.92
N ARG A 72 6.25 1.86 -9.29
CA ARG A 72 5.05 1.14 -9.74
C ARG A 72 4.01 1.03 -8.62
N ALA A 73 4.48 0.70 -7.41
CA ALA A 73 3.59 0.58 -6.27
C ALA A 73 2.96 1.93 -5.91
N VAL A 74 3.75 2.98 -5.87
CA VAL A 74 3.24 4.33 -5.55
C VAL A 74 2.24 4.78 -6.60
N LYS A 75 2.54 4.54 -7.88
CA LYS A 75 1.62 4.91 -8.95
C LYS A 75 0.26 4.24 -8.77
N LEU A 76 0.27 2.95 -8.47
CA LEU A 76 -0.97 2.19 -8.25
C LEU A 76 -1.75 2.77 -7.06
N LEU A 77 -1.07 3.04 -5.96
CA LEU A 77 -1.71 3.57 -4.77
C LEU A 77 -2.29 4.96 -5.01
N ARG A 78 -1.57 5.81 -5.75
CA ARG A 78 -2.09 7.12 -6.12
C ARG A 78 -3.31 7.04 -7.02
N GLU A 79 -3.32 6.09 -7.96
CA GLU A 79 -4.48 5.87 -8.82
C GLU A 79 -5.69 5.44 -7.99
N GLN A 80 -5.49 4.56 -7.01
CA GLN A 80 -6.58 4.14 -6.13
C GLN A 80 -7.09 5.30 -5.28
N GLU A 81 -6.21 6.17 -4.83
CA GLU A 81 -6.60 7.35 -4.08
C GLU A 81 -7.51 8.25 -4.90
N LYS A 82 -7.25 8.37 -6.21
CA LYS A 82 -8.10 9.16 -7.10
C LYS A 82 -9.45 8.51 -7.37
N GLU A 83 -9.50 7.19 -7.39
CA GLU A 83 -10.72 6.46 -7.70
C GLU A 83 -11.65 6.30 -6.49
N ARG A 84 -11.10 6.41 -5.28
CA ARG A 84 -11.87 6.22 -4.06
C ARG A 84 -11.82 7.48 -3.20
N ASP A 85 -13.00 7.93 -2.75
CA ASP A 85 -13.11 9.09 -1.87
C ASP A 85 -12.71 8.75 -0.44
N ASP A 86 -12.67 7.47 -0.09
CA ASP A 86 -12.47 7.01 1.28
C ASP A 86 -11.08 6.41 1.51
N PHE A 87 -10.13 6.66 0.61
CA PHE A 87 -8.75 6.21 0.75
C PHE A 87 -7.80 7.38 0.62
N LYS A 88 -6.82 7.44 1.52
CA LYS A 88 -5.78 8.47 1.50
C LYS A 88 -4.41 7.82 1.57
N LEU A 89 -3.49 8.28 0.74
CA LEU A 89 -2.09 7.85 0.78
C LEU A 89 -1.22 9.01 1.26
N THR A 90 -0.45 8.76 2.30
CA THR A 90 0.53 9.71 2.82
C THR A 90 1.90 9.08 2.70
N ILE A 91 2.83 9.77 2.04
CA ILE A 91 4.20 9.29 1.87
C ILE A 91 5.14 10.24 2.60
N GLU A 92 5.89 9.68 3.55
CA GLU A 92 6.91 10.40 4.30
C GLU A 92 8.26 9.82 3.92
N GLN A 93 9.14 10.67 3.38
CA GLN A 93 10.43 10.21 2.87
C GLN A 93 11.38 9.80 3.99
N GLN A 94 11.20 10.36 5.15
CA GLN A 94 12.06 10.09 6.30
C GLN A 94 11.31 9.38 7.42
#